data_c6dfbed7fbbd5194bcdc11e18f0fc70e
#
_entry.id   c6dfbed7fbbd5194bcdc11e18f0fc70e
#
_cell.length_a   1.000
_cell.length_b   1.000
_cell.length_c   1.000
_cell.angle_alpha   90.00
_cell.angle_beta   90.00
_cell.angle_gamma   90.00
#
_symmetry.space_group_name_H-M   'P 1'
#
loop_
_entity.id
_entity.type
_entity.pdbx_description
1 polymer ?
#
loop_
_entity_poly.entity_id
_entity_poly.type
_entity_poly.pdbx_seq_one_letter_code
_entity_poly.pdbx_strand_id
1 'polypeptide(L)'
;MWSRCSISKRLTSFGIAQVINKITSSALDALATVRDGATVLIGGFGTAGIPDELIAALIECRLRELTVVNNNAGNGDTGLAALLKTGAVRKLICSFPRQTDSHIFDALYRANQIELELVPQGNLAERLRAAGAGLGGFFTPTGYGTALALHPDGSP
;
A
#
# COMPACT_ATOMS: atom_id res chain seq x y z
N MET A 1 -13.79 -10.03 -73.62
CA MET A 1 -13.07 -11.04 -72.82
C MET A 1 -12.65 -10.34 -71.54
N TRP A 2 -13.46 -10.45 -70.49
CA TRP A 2 -13.26 -9.71 -69.22
C TRP A 2 -12.69 -10.72 -68.21
N SER A 3 -11.46 -10.50 -67.77
CA SER A 3 -10.82 -11.30 -66.75
C SER A 3 -11.31 -10.94 -65.37
N ARG A 4 -11.82 -11.89 -64.62
CA ARG A 4 -12.28 -11.74 -63.24
C ARG A 4 -11.07 -11.51 -62.30
N CYS A 5 -11.00 -10.35 -61.71
CA CYS A 5 -10.08 -10.07 -60.59
C CYS A 5 -10.63 -10.74 -59.33
N SER A 6 -9.97 -11.82 -58.88
CA SER A 6 -10.30 -12.52 -57.63
C SER A 6 -9.68 -11.75 -56.46
N ILE A 7 -10.49 -11.03 -55.73
CA ILE A 7 -10.07 -10.39 -54.44
C ILE A 7 -10.21 -11.48 -53.36
N SER A 8 -9.07 -12.11 -53.04
CA SER A 8 -8.94 -12.93 -51.83
C SER A 8 -9.05 -12.05 -50.59
N LYS A 9 -10.20 -12.05 -49.94
CA LYS A 9 -10.37 -11.47 -48.61
C LYS A 9 -9.57 -12.29 -47.60
N ARG A 10 -8.39 -11.84 -47.23
CA ARG A 10 -7.76 -12.29 -45.97
C ARG A 10 -8.62 -11.72 -44.81
N LEU A 11 -9.44 -12.57 -44.27
CA LEU A 11 -10.03 -12.36 -42.97
C LEU A 11 -8.88 -12.43 -41.95
N THR A 12 -8.35 -11.29 -41.57
CA THR A 12 -7.49 -11.21 -40.39
C THR A 12 -8.36 -11.63 -39.19
N SER A 13 -8.05 -12.78 -38.60
CA SER A 13 -8.63 -13.18 -37.32
C SER A 13 -8.31 -12.09 -36.31
N PHE A 14 -9.31 -11.30 -35.95
CA PHE A 14 -9.22 -10.49 -34.73
C PHE A 14 -9.01 -11.47 -33.60
N GLY A 15 -7.80 -11.54 -33.06
CA GLY A 15 -7.51 -12.28 -31.85
C GLY A 15 -8.46 -11.79 -30.77
N ILE A 16 -9.24 -12.70 -30.21
CA ILE A 16 -10.07 -12.41 -29.03
C ILE A 16 -9.09 -11.89 -27.99
N ALA A 17 -9.27 -10.64 -27.57
CA ALA A 17 -8.47 -10.05 -26.51
C ALA A 17 -8.55 -10.99 -25.30
N GLN A 18 -7.41 -11.57 -24.92
CA GLN A 18 -7.37 -12.50 -23.81
C GLN A 18 -7.80 -11.74 -22.55
N VAL A 19 -8.92 -12.15 -21.95
CA VAL A 19 -9.41 -11.56 -20.71
C VAL A 19 -8.36 -11.78 -19.63
N ILE A 20 -7.87 -10.69 -19.04
CA ILE A 20 -6.91 -10.77 -17.95
C ILE A 20 -7.63 -11.36 -16.73
N ASN A 21 -7.27 -12.59 -16.35
CA ASN A 21 -7.75 -13.22 -15.13
C ASN A 21 -6.75 -12.92 -14.00
N LYS A 22 -7.24 -12.24 -12.95
CA LYS A 22 -6.44 -11.89 -11.75
C LYS A 22 -6.84 -12.71 -10.52
N ILE A 23 -7.64 -13.76 -10.70
CA ILE A 23 -8.01 -14.66 -9.61
C ILE A 23 -6.78 -15.51 -9.29
N THR A 24 -6.40 -15.52 -8.01
CA THR A 24 -5.33 -16.37 -7.48
C THR A 24 -5.91 -17.53 -6.68
N SER A 25 -5.14 -18.61 -6.53
CA SER A 25 -5.59 -19.82 -5.82
C SER A 25 -5.50 -19.67 -4.30
N SER A 26 -4.66 -18.76 -3.82
CA SER A 26 -4.44 -18.51 -2.38
C SER A 26 -3.99 -17.09 -2.10
N ALA A 27 -4.06 -16.66 -0.84
CA ALA A 27 -3.51 -15.41 -0.38
C ALA A 27 -1.97 -15.35 -0.56
N LEU A 28 -1.28 -16.46 -0.36
CA LEU A 28 0.18 -16.56 -0.58
C LEU A 28 0.54 -16.35 -2.05
N ASP A 29 -0.23 -16.94 -2.97
CA ASP A 29 -0.02 -16.74 -4.41
C ASP A 29 -0.25 -15.27 -4.80
N ALA A 30 -1.24 -14.61 -4.20
CA ALA A 30 -1.49 -13.19 -4.42
C ALA A 30 -0.30 -12.33 -4.00
N LEU A 31 0.45 -12.75 -2.99
CA LEU A 31 1.62 -12.04 -2.43
C LEU A 31 2.96 -12.50 -3.03
N ALA A 32 2.96 -13.44 -3.97
CA ALA A 32 4.19 -14.04 -4.51
C ALA A 32 5.18 -13.04 -5.14
N THR A 33 4.73 -11.84 -5.50
CA THR A 33 5.58 -10.77 -6.06
C THR A 33 6.14 -9.81 -5.02
N VAL A 34 5.64 -9.85 -3.77
CA VAL A 34 6.15 -8.98 -2.69
C VAL A 34 7.53 -9.45 -2.27
N ARG A 35 8.45 -8.51 -2.04
CA ARG A 35 9.86 -8.78 -1.70
C ARG A 35 10.25 -7.99 -0.46
N ASP A 36 11.39 -8.33 0.13
CA ASP A 36 12.02 -7.54 1.18
C ASP A 36 12.17 -6.08 0.72
N GLY A 37 11.94 -5.15 1.64
CA GLY A 37 11.99 -3.72 1.38
C GLY A 37 10.78 -3.15 0.61
N ALA A 38 9.80 -3.97 0.26
CA ALA A 38 8.61 -3.51 -0.47
C ALA A 38 7.81 -2.48 0.32
N THR A 39 7.15 -1.56 -0.41
CA THR A 39 6.10 -0.71 0.14
C THR A 39 4.74 -1.37 -0.06
N VAL A 40 4.05 -1.65 1.03
CA VAL A 40 2.74 -2.32 1.05
C VAL A 40 1.68 -1.34 1.53
N LEU A 41 0.70 -1.06 0.67
CA LEU A 41 -0.44 -0.22 1.01
C LEU A 41 -1.58 -1.11 1.49
N ILE A 42 -1.98 -0.94 2.75
CA ILE A 42 -3.02 -1.73 3.41
C ILE A 42 -4.24 -0.83 3.64
N GLY A 43 -5.40 -1.21 3.10
CA GLY A 43 -6.66 -0.51 3.34
C GLY A 43 -7.16 -0.70 4.77
N GLY A 44 -8.20 0.05 5.13
CA GLY A 44 -8.89 -0.05 6.41
C GLY A 44 -8.78 1.20 7.27
N PHE A 45 -9.74 1.32 8.20
CA PHE A 45 -9.83 2.41 9.16
C PHE A 45 -10.18 1.83 10.55
N GLY A 46 -9.34 2.04 11.53
CA GLY A 46 -9.45 1.35 12.81
C GLY A 46 -9.24 -0.16 12.59
N THR A 47 -10.23 -0.95 12.93
CA THR A 47 -10.27 -2.40 12.66
C THR A 47 -11.18 -2.74 11.47
N ALA A 48 -11.95 -1.77 10.94
CA ALA A 48 -12.88 -2.00 9.85
C ALA A 48 -12.17 -2.03 8.50
N GLY A 49 -12.49 -3.02 7.66
CA GLY A 49 -11.96 -3.14 6.30
C GLY A 49 -10.47 -3.51 6.22
N ILE A 50 -9.89 -3.98 7.30
CA ILE A 50 -8.53 -4.53 7.31
C ILE A 50 -8.55 -5.90 6.62
N PRO A 51 -7.65 -6.18 5.66
CA PRO A 51 -7.58 -7.46 4.97
C PRO A 51 -6.79 -8.50 5.79
N ASP A 52 -7.37 -9.00 6.87
CA ASP A 52 -6.68 -9.86 7.85
C ASP A 52 -6.08 -11.12 7.24
N GLU A 53 -6.76 -11.75 6.27
CA GLU A 53 -6.27 -12.93 5.55
C GLU A 53 -4.97 -12.64 4.76
N LEU A 54 -4.91 -11.49 4.08
CA LEU A 54 -3.70 -11.09 3.36
C LEU A 54 -2.58 -10.69 4.32
N ILE A 55 -2.90 -10.10 5.46
CA ILE A 55 -1.90 -9.77 6.49
C ILE A 55 -1.34 -11.05 7.11
N ALA A 56 -2.19 -12.04 7.39
CA ALA A 56 -1.74 -13.35 7.89
C ALA A 56 -0.79 -14.02 6.88
N ALA A 57 -1.15 -14.03 5.60
CA ALA A 57 -0.29 -14.55 4.54
C ALA A 57 1.02 -13.75 4.41
N LEU A 58 0.99 -12.42 4.57
CA LEU A 58 2.19 -11.58 4.55
C LEU A 58 3.15 -11.92 5.71
N ILE A 59 2.61 -12.25 6.89
CA ILE A 59 3.40 -12.74 8.03
C ILE A 59 4.06 -14.08 7.71
N GLU A 60 3.34 -15.00 7.06
CA GLU A 60 3.87 -16.30 6.62
C GLU A 60 5.00 -16.17 5.61
N CYS A 61 4.99 -15.14 4.77
CA CYS A 61 6.06 -14.85 3.80
C CYS A 61 7.41 -14.52 4.47
N ARG A 62 7.44 -14.18 5.76
CA ARG A 62 8.65 -13.84 6.55
C ARG A 62 9.53 -12.77 5.91
N LEU A 63 8.91 -11.82 5.22
CA LEU A 63 9.59 -10.69 4.60
C LEU A 63 10.14 -9.73 5.66
N ARG A 64 11.09 -8.89 5.23
CA ARG A 64 11.78 -7.94 6.10
C ARG A 64 11.83 -6.55 5.46
N GLU A 65 12.14 -5.55 6.30
CA GLU A 65 12.37 -4.16 5.86
C GLU A 65 11.17 -3.54 5.14
N LEU A 66 9.96 -4.00 5.42
CA LEU A 66 8.76 -3.49 4.77
C LEU A 66 8.50 -2.04 5.16
N THR A 67 8.03 -1.25 4.20
CA THR A 67 7.35 0.02 4.46
C THR A 67 5.84 -0.21 4.35
N VAL A 68 5.11 0.03 5.43
CA VAL A 68 3.65 -0.11 5.43
C VAL A 68 3.00 1.26 5.38
N VAL A 69 2.01 1.40 4.51
CA VAL A 69 1.14 2.59 4.41
C VAL A 69 -0.26 2.17 4.82
N ASN A 70 -0.77 2.75 5.90
CA ASN A 70 -2.13 2.50 6.40
C ASN A 70 -2.62 3.76 7.13
N ASN A 71 -3.90 3.83 7.47
CA ASN A 71 -4.42 4.94 8.26
C ASN A 71 -3.94 4.93 9.72
N ASN A 72 -3.67 3.75 10.28
CA ASN A 72 -3.26 3.55 11.68
C ASN A 72 -2.13 2.50 11.78
N ALA A 73 -1.75 2.16 13.02
CA ALA A 73 -0.71 1.18 13.33
C ALA A 73 -1.26 -0.17 13.84
N GLY A 74 -2.53 -0.43 13.64
CA GLY A 74 -3.18 -1.62 14.19
C GLY A 74 -3.72 -1.41 15.61
N ASN A 75 -4.46 -2.38 16.11
CA ASN A 75 -5.10 -2.37 17.42
C ASN A 75 -5.01 -3.76 18.06
N GLY A 76 -4.71 -3.83 19.34
CA GLY A 76 -4.49 -5.09 20.04
C GLY A 76 -3.27 -5.86 19.54
N ASP A 77 -3.46 -7.15 19.24
CA ASP A 77 -2.39 -8.07 18.83
C ASP A 77 -2.70 -8.86 17.55
N THR A 78 -3.70 -8.42 16.79
CA THR A 78 -4.14 -9.06 15.54
C THR A 78 -3.91 -8.15 14.32
N GLY A 79 -4.13 -8.67 13.13
CA GLY A 79 -4.05 -7.94 11.87
C GLY A 79 -2.73 -7.18 11.73
N LEU A 80 -2.81 -5.87 11.48
CA LEU A 80 -1.62 -5.02 11.30
C LEU A 80 -0.72 -4.99 12.55
N ALA A 81 -1.30 -5.00 13.76
CA ALA A 81 -0.51 -5.04 14.99
C ALA A 81 0.31 -6.35 15.09
N ALA A 82 -0.25 -7.49 14.68
CA ALA A 82 0.49 -8.75 14.60
C ALA A 82 1.65 -8.68 13.59
N LEU A 83 1.45 -8.05 12.44
CA LEU A 83 2.52 -7.84 11.46
C LEU A 83 3.65 -6.98 12.04
N LEU A 84 3.32 -5.88 12.72
CA LEU A 84 4.33 -5.03 13.40
C LEU A 84 5.13 -5.83 14.44
N LYS A 85 4.45 -6.67 15.22
CA LYS A 85 5.07 -7.52 16.26
C LYS A 85 6.13 -8.47 15.71
N THR A 86 6.05 -8.87 14.44
CA THR A 86 7.07 -9.74 13.82
C THR A 86 8.42 -9.05 13.60
N GLY A 87 8.48 -7.71 13.66
CA GLY A 87 9.65 -6.92 13.28
C GLY A 87 9.90 -6.83 11.77
N ALA A 88 8.93 -7.28 10.95
CA ALA A 88 9.03 -7.23 9.49
C ALA A 88 8.94 -5.80 8.92
N VAL A 89 8.33 -4.87 9.67
CA VAL A 89 8.06 -3.50 9.23
C VAL A 89 9.13 -2.57 9.77
N ARG A 90 9.94 -2.02 8.89
CA ARG A 90 10.93 -0.99 9.20
C ARG A 90 10.31 0.40 9.33
N LYS A 91 9.36 0.72 8.44
CA LYS A 91 8.74 2.05 8.37
C LYS A 91 7.22 1.94 8.28
N LEU A 92 6.55 2.77 9.07
CA LEU A 92 5.11 2.97 9.01
C LEU A 92 4.80 4.40 8.55
N ILE A 93 4.00 4.53 7.50
CA ILE A 93 3.45 5.82 7.04
C ILE A 93 1.96 5.80 7.35
N CYS A 94 1.50 6.65 8.27
CA CYS A 94 0.11 6.67 8.68
C CYS A 94 -0.35 8.04 9.14
N SER A 95 -1.65 8.21 9.31
CA SER A 95 -2.24 9.47 9.77
C SER A 95 -2.56 9.50 11.25
N PHE A 96 -2.84 8.34 11.84
CA PHE A 96 -3.26 8.20 13.23
C PHE A 96 -2.74 6.89 13.82
N PRO A 97 -1.47 6.84 14.28
CA PRO A 97 -0.82 5.60 14.69
C PRO A 97 -1.48 4.93 15.88
N ARG A 98 -2.02 5.70 16.81
CA ARG A 98 -2.59 5.18 18.06
C ARG A 98 -4.08 4.92 17.95
N GLN A 99 -4.47 3.74 18.36
CA GLN A 99 -5.85 3.29 18.57
C GLN A 99 -6.11 3.13 20.07
N THR A 100 -7.24 2.53 20.44
CA THR A 100 -7.60 2.28 21.85
C THR A 100 -6.57 1.39 22.55
N ASP A 101 -6.03 0.40 21.84
CA ASP A 101 -5.00 -0.52 22.32
C ASP A 101 -3.84 -0.59 21.32
N SER A 102 -2.87 0.30 21.49
CA SER A 102 -1.71 0.44 20.58
C SER A 102 -0.40 0.00 21.24
N HIS A 103 -0.46 -0.91 22.20
CA HIS A 103 0.70 -1.29 23.01
C HIS A 103 1.88 -1.80 22.18
N ILE A 104 1.62 -2.56 21.09
CA ILE A 104 2.68 -3.08 20.20
C ILE A 104 3.39 -1.94 19.49
N PHE A 105 2.63 -1.05 18.83
CA PHE A 105 3.21 0.12 18.15
C PHE A 105 3.99 1.01 19.14
N ASP A 106 3.40 1.30 20.30
CA ASP A 106 4.04 2.16 21.31
C ASP A 106 5.35 1.56 21.82
N ALA A 107 5.42 0.25 22.02
CA ALA A 107 6.64 -0.43 22.43
C ALA A 107 7.73 -0.32 21.35
N LEU A 108 7.41 -0.63 20.10
CA LEU A 108 8.34 -0.54 18.98
C LEU A 108 8.84 0.90 18.73
N TYR A 109 7.93 1.87 18.79
CA TYR A 109 8.26 3.27 18.57
C TYR A 109 9.19 3.82 19.68
N ARG A 110 8.90 3.52 20.94
CA ARG A 110 9.76 3.93 22.08
C ARG A 110 11.14 3.25 22.05
N ALA A 111 11.21 2.04 21.51
CA ALA A 111 12.47 1.32 21.36
C ALA A 111 13.26 1.72 20.10
N ASN A 112 12.79 2.68 19.30
CA ASN A 112 13.34 3.08 17.99
C ASN A 112 13.49 1.89 17.02
N GLN A 113 12.57 0.92 17.09
CA GLN A 113 12.53 -0.27 16.24
C GLN A 113 11.62 -0.09 15.02
N ILE A 114 10.91 1.01 14.92
CA ILE A 114 10.06 1.37 13.78
C ILE A 114 10.19 2.85 13.48
N GLU A 115 10.40 3.19 12.21
CA GLU A 115 10.34 4.56 11.71
C GLU A 115 8.89 4.96 11.51
N LEU A 116 8.49 6.13 12.01
CA LEU A 116 7.16 6.68 11.80
C LEU A 116 7.22 7.91 10.90
N GLU A 117 6.46 7.88 9.80
CA GLU A 117 6.13 9.07 9.02
C GLU A 117 4.65 9.42 9.26
N LEU A 118 4.41 10.48 10.01
CA LEU A 118 3.06 10.95 10.31
C LEU A 118 2.59 11.89 9.18
N VAL A 119 1.49 11.52 8.53
CA VAL A 119 0.92 12.27 7.40
C VAL A 119 -0.55 12.54 7.68
N PRO A 120 -1.02 13.80 7.64
CA PRO A 120 -2.45 14.08 7.76
C PRO A 120 -3.28 13.23 6.79
N GLN A 121 -4.41 12.69 7.24
CA GLN A 121 -5.18 11.67 6.49
C GLN A 121 -5.55 12.15 5.07
N GLY A 122 -6.02 13.37 4.91
CA GLY A 122 -6.32 13.95 3.60
C GLY A 122 -5.09 14.00 2.69
N ASN A 123 -3.93 14.35 3.24
CA ASN A 123 -2.68 14.38 2.50
C ASN A 123 -2.22 12.96 2.12
N LEU A 124 -2.42 11.98 3.00
CA LEU A 124 -2.11 10.58 2.70
C LEU A 124 -2.96 10.07 1.54
N ALA A 125 -4.28 10.31 1.58
CA ALA A 125 -5.19 9.95 0.50
C ALA A 125 -4.83 10.65 -0.82
N GLU A 126 -4.50 11.94 -0.76
CA GLU A 126 -4.12 12.70 -1.95
C GLU A 126 -2.77 12.27 -2.54
N ARG A 127 -1.79 11.88 -1.71
CA ARG A 127 -0.53 11.27 -2.18
C ARG A 127 -0.81 10.02 -3.02
N LEU A 128 -1.70 9.13 -2.54
CA LEU A 128 -2.10 7.93 -3.27
C LEU A 128 -2.79 8.25 -4.59
N ARG A 129 -3.73 9.22 -4.56
CA ARG A 129 -4.43 9.68 -5.76
C ARG A 129 -3.47 10.29 -6.78
N ALA A 130 -2.60 11.19 -6.35
CA ALA A 130 -1.63 11.87 -7.20
C ALA A 130 -0.68 10.86 -7.87
N ALA A 131 -0.15 9.90 -7.11
CA ALA A 131 0.70 8.84 -7.64
C ALA A 131 -0.03 8.00 -8.70
N GLY A 132 -1.27 7.60 -8.44
CA GLY A 132 -2.09 6.85 -9.39
C GLY A 132 -2.45 7.63 -10.65
N ALA A 133 -2.51 8.98 -10.56
CA ALA A 133 -2.75 9.87 -11.69
C ALA A 133 -1.48 10.33 -12.41
N GLY A 134 -0.29 9.90 -11.98
CA GLY A 134 0.98 10.33 -12.55
C GLY A 134 1.36 11.78 -12.22
N LEU A 135 0.78 12.36 -11.16
CA LEU A 135 1.11 13.71 -10.70
C LEU A 135 2.31 13.66 -9.76
N GLY A 136 3.32 14.48 -10.00
CA GLY A 136 4.55 14.53 -9.20
C GLY A 136 4.41 15.19 -7.83
N GLY A 137 3.30 15.89 -7.58
CA GLY A 137 3.03 16.56 -6.31
C GLY A 137 1.73 17.36 -6.34
N PHE A 138 1.37 17.92 -5.20
CA PHE A 138 0.20 18.79 -5.02
C PHE A 138 0.46 19.80 -3.91
N PHE A 139 -0.29 20.90 -3.89
CA PHE A 139 -0.26 21.89 -2.85
C PHE A 139 -1.46 21.75 -1.92
N THR A 140 -1.25 21.93 -0.62
CA THR A 140 -2.31 21.85 0.38
C THR A 140 -1.98 22.79 1.54
N PRO A 141 -2.98 23.46 2.14
CA PRO A 141 -2.78 24.23 3.37
C PRO A 141 -2.71 23.35 4.63
N THR A 142 -2.98 22.03 4.50
CA THR A 142 -3.03 21.12 5.65
C THR A 142 -1.65 20.98 6.29
N GLY A 143 -1.58 21.28 7.58
CA GLY A 143 -0.34 21.25 8.35
C GLY A 143 0.47 22.53 8.31
N TYR A 144 0.09 23.52 7.48
CA TYR A 144 0.79 24.80 7.41
C TYR A 144 0.86 25.45 8.81
N GLY A 145 2.04 25.98 9.18
CA GLY A 145 2.29 26.58 10.48
C GLY A 145 2.48 25.57 11.64
N THR A 146 2.55 24.26 11.34
CA THR A 146 2.85 23.21 12.32
C THR A 146 4.19 22.53 12.00
N ALA A 147 4.73 21.78 12.96
CA ALA A 147 5.96 21.01 12.76
C ALA A 147 5.86 19.99 11.61
N LEU A 148 4.64 19.59 11.20
CA LEU A 148 4.42 18.66 10.07
C LEU A 148 4.66 19.31 8.70
N ALA A 149 4.72 20.64 8.62
CA ALA A 149 5.00 21.37 7.40
C ALA A 149 6.48 21.72 7.23
N LEU A 150 7.31 21.37 8.20
CA LEU A 150 8.73 21.67 8.20
C LEU A 150 9.56 20.43 7.85
N HIS A 151 10.67 20.64 7.17
CA HIS A 151 11.70 19.64 7.03
C HIS A 151 12.38 19.35 8.39
N PRO A 152 13.09 18.21 8.56
CA PRO A 152 13.80 17.88 9.80
C PRO A 152 14.79 18.95 10.27
N ASP A 153 15.30 19.78 9.36
CA ASP A 153 16.17 20.93 9.66
C ASP A 153 15.42 22.21 10.04
N GLY A 154 14.08 22.15 10.11
CA GLY A 154 13.22 23.27 10.45
C GLY A 154 12.90 24.23 9.29
N SER A 155 13.38 23.95 8.07
CA SER A 155 13.01 24.73 6.88
C SER A 155 11.59 24.44 6.41
N PRO A 156 10.87 25.40 5.79
CA PRO A 156 9.52 25.20 5.25
C PRO A 156 9.51 24.37 3.96
#